data_e38cd5156da94ed7f7b71a1be68e34e1
#
_entry.id   e38cd5156da94ed7f7b71a1be68e34e1
#
_cell.length_a   1.000
_cell.length_b   1.000
_cell.length_c   1.000
_cell.angle_alpha   90.00
_cell.angle_beta   90.00
_cell.angle_gamma   90.00
#
_symmetry.space_group_name_H-M   'P 1'
#
loop_
_entity.id
_entity.type
_entity.pdbx_description
1 polymer ?
#
loop_
_entity_poly.entity_id
_entity_poly.type
_entity_poly.pdbx_seq_one_letter_code
_entity_poly.pdbx_strand_id
1 'polypeptide(L)'
;MASLTGKVALLTGGLGTLGRAQARKLASEGARVVVLDRLDSADGPARAAALGSGVTFFGCDLNDLAKAEGAVRDLAAEVGGFDILINNAALIINKPHEDFTLTEYEDQIRVNSSAAFALTRACSGAMKDRGYGKIINFTSITLNGQWNGYVPYIASKGAMLGLTKSLARELGPHGITVNAVSPGAIVSEAEQRVFADRLQEYNDWVLDRQCLKKRIQPEDVADLVHFLVSPASDMISGQNYKIDGGW
;
A
#
# COMPACT_ATOMS: atom_id res chain seq x y z
N MET A 1 14.64 22.00 -0.10
CA MET A 1 13.24 21.97 0.40
C MET A 1 12.79 20.53 0.40
N ALA A 2 11.98 20.13 1.37
CA ALA A 2 11.39 18.79 1.39
C ALA A 2 10.53 18.59 0.12
N SER A 3 10.65 17.43 -0.52
CA SER A 3 10.17 17.20 -1.89
C SER A 3 8.63 17.13 -2.01
N LEU A 4 7.92 16.93 -0.88
CA LEU A 4 6.46 16.78 -0.82
C LEU A 4 5.78 17.92 -0.05
N THR A 5 6.44 19.05 0.14
CA THR A 5 5.86 20.21 0.83
C THR A 5 4.54 20.64 0.18
N GLY A 6 3.49 20.77 1.00
CA GLY A 6 2.14 21.16 0.55
C GLY A 6 1.32 20.03 -0.06
N LYS A 7 1.86 18.82 -0.19
CA LYS A 7 1.12 17.64 -0.68
C LYS A 7 0.32 16.97 0.42
N VAL A 8 -0.83 16.42 0.05
CA VAL A 8 -1.70 15.66 0.94
C VAL A 8 -1.78 14.21 0.46
N ALA A 9 -1.41 13.28 1.35
CA ALA A 9 -1.40 11.85 1.05
C ALA A 9 -2.45 11.09 1.86
N LEU A 10 -3.17 10.17 1.20
CA LEU A 10 -3.97 9.12 1.83
C LEU A 10 -3.18 7.81 1.78
N LEU A 11 -2.95 7.21 2.94
CA LEU A 11 -2.21 5.95 3.09
C LEU A 11 -3.07 4.92 3.81
N THR A 12 -3.46 3.85 3.12
CA THR A 12 -4.25 2.76 3.70
C THR A 12 -3.38 1.73 4.42
N GLY A 13 -3.87 1.17 5.53
CA GLY A 13 -3.09 0.25 6.36
C GLY A 13 -1.88 0.93 7.01
N GLY A 14 -2.02 2.21 7.31
CA GLY A 14 -0.89 3.07 7.71
C GLY A 14 -0.37 2.80 9.11
N LEU A 15 -1.10 2.06 9.96
CA LEU A 15 -0.62 1.63 11.28
C LEU A 15 0.10 0.27 11.27
N GLY A 16 0.11 -0.43 10.14
CA GLY A 16 0.91 -1.65 9.92
C GLY A 16 2.41 -1.35 9.73
N THR A 17 3.24 -2.39 9.70
CA THR A 17 4.71 -2.25 9.62
C THR A 17 5.17 -1.40 8.44
N LEU A 18 4.74 -1.72 7.21
CA LEU A 18 5.09 -0.93 6.02
C LEU A 18 4.44 0.46 6.04
N GLY A 19 3.19 0.55 6.48
CA GLY A 19 2.46 1.81 6.54
C GLY A 19 3.13 2.83 7.45
N ARG A 20 3.60 2.41 8.63
CA ARG A 20 4.31 3.29 9.58
C ARG A 20 5.61 3.87 8.99
N ALA A 21 6.40 3.04 8.31
CA ALA A 21 7.63 3.50 7.66
C ALA A 21 7.32 4.52 6.53
N GLN A 22 6.32 4.23 5.70
CA GLN A 22 5.87 5.14 4.64
C GLN A 22 5.34 6.46 5.22
N ALA A 23 4.49 6.42 6.26
CA ALA A 23 3.94 7.62 6.87
C ALA A 23 5.03 8.53 7.44
N ARG A 24 6.02 7.96 8.15
CA ARG A 24 7.19 8.70 8.66
C ARG A 24 8.00 9.33 7.53
N LYS A 25 8.30 8.56 6.48
CA LYS A 25 9.07 9.05 5.34
C LYS A 25 8.35 10.19 4.64
N LEU A 26 7.08 10.04 4.31
CA LEU A 26 6.33 11.08 3.62
C LEU A 26 6.18 12.35 4.46
N ALA A 27 5.92 12.21 5.77
CA ALA A 27 5.84 13.35 6.68
C ALA A 27 7.19 14.06 6.82
N SER A 28 8.31 13.35 6.91
CA SER A 28 9.66 13.94 6.95
C SER A 28 10.01 14.71 5.66
N GLU A 29 9.37 14.35 4.55
CA GLU A 29 9.50 15.04 3.25
C GLU A 29 8.47 16.16 3.06
N GLY A 30 7.72 16.52 4.11
CA GLY A 30 6.84 17.68 4.15
C GLY A 30 5.39 17.43 3.73
N ALA A 31 4.99 16.19 3.49
CA ALA A 31 3.60 15.85 3.20
C ALA A 31 2.72 15.89 4.47
N ARG A 32 1.47 16.29 4.30
CA ARG A 32 0.40 15.95 5.25
C ARG A 32 -0.08 14.53 4.94
N VAL A 33 -0.10 13.64 5.93
CA VAL A 33 -0.44 12.22 5.71
C VAL A 33 -1.69 11.86 6.51
N VAL A 34 -2.73 11.44 5.83
CA VAL A 34 -3.89 10.81 6.46
C VAL A 34 -3.67 9.30 6.43
N VAL A 35 -3.46 8.72 7.59
CA VAL A 35 -3.37 7.28 7.79
C VAL A 35 -4.78 6.71 7.93
N LEU A 36 -5.21 5.92 6.96
CA LEU A 36 -6.46 5.16 7.02
C LEU A 36 -6.18 3.75 7.54
N ASP A 37 -6.83 3.38 8.63
CA ASP A 37 -6.76 2.03 9.19
C ASP A 37 -8.09 1.64 9.84
N ARG A 38 -8.19 0.43 10.40
CA ARG A 38 -9.44 -0.07 10.96
C ARG A 38 -9.94 0.76 12.15
N LEU A 39 -11.26 0.83 12.28
CA LEU A 39 -11.96 1.60 13.34
C LEU A 39 -11.67 1.09 14.78
N ASP A 40 -11.35 -0.18 14.94
CA ASP A 40 -11.10 -0.82 16.23
C ASP A 40 -9.71 -0.49 16.84
N SER A 41 -8.92 0.34 16.16
CA SER A 41 -7.70 0.93 16.71
C SER A 41 -8.06 2.04 17.71
N ALA A 42 -8.39 1.68 18.94
CA ALA A 42 -8.80 2.64 19.99
C ALA A 42 -7.75 3.75 20.23
N ASP A 43 -6.49 3.47 20.00
CA ASP A 43 -5.34 4.37 20.09
C ASP A 43 -4.84 4.88 18.73
N GLY A 44 -5.63 4.69 17.67
CA GLY A 44 -5.29 5.06 16.28
C GLY A 44 -4.80 6.49 16.14
N PRO A 45 -5.51 7.51 16.66
CA PRO A 45 -5.06 8.89 16.58
C PRO A 45 -3.70 9.14 17.25
N ALA A 46 -3.46 8.57 18.44
CA ALA A 46 -2.19 8.71 19.15
C ALA A 46 -1.05 8.00 18.40
N ARG A 47 -1.29 6.81 17.87
CA ARG A 47 -0.31 6.05 17.06
C ARG A 47 0.04 6.79 15.77
N ALA A 48 -0.94 7.39 15.09
CA ALA A 48 -0.69 8.18 13.89
C ALA A 48 0.12 9.44 14.21
N ALA A 49 -0.24 10.18 15.25
CA ALA A 49 0.49 11.38 15.68
C ALA A 49 1.96 11.09 16.04
N ALA A 50 2.25 9.92 16.59
CA ALA A 50 3.61 9.47 16.89
C ALA A 50 4.47 9.17 15.64
N LEU A 51 3.88 9.13 14.45
CA LEU A 51 4.61 8.88 13.19
C LEU A 51 5.25 10.14 12.62
N GLY A 52 4.78 11.33 13.00
CA GLY A 52 5.37 12.59 12.54
C GLY A 52 4.39 13.76 12.58
N SER A 53 4.93 14.97 12.52
CA SER A 53 4.12 16.18 12.39
C SER A 53 3.33 16.14 11.07
N GLY A 54 2.02 16.44 11.15
CA GLY A 54 1.13 16.40 9.98
C GLY A 54 0.58 15.00 9.63
N VAL A 55 0.83 13.98 10.46
CA VAL A 55 0.20 12.66 10.33
C VAL A 55 -1.07 12.62 11.17
N THR A 56 -2.20 12.30 10.53
CA THR A 56 -3.51 12.18 11.16
C THR A 56 -4.10 10.80 10.92
N PHE A 57 -5.08 10.40 11.73
CA PHE A 57 -5.76 9.11 11.64
C PHE A 57 -7.18 9.27 11.09
N PHE A 58 -7.55 8.35 10.22
CA PHE A 58 -8.92 8.19 9.76
C PHE A 58 -9.35 6.72 9.87
N GLY A 59 -10.29 6.44 10.77
CA GLY A 59 -10.80 5.09 11.00
C GLY A 59 -11.80 4.67 9.91
N CYS A 60 -11.50 3.60 9.17
CA CYS A 60 -12.38 3.11 8.11
C CYS A 60 -12.18 1.60 7.88
N ASP A 61 -13.29 0.87 7.74
CA ASP A 61 -13.25 -0.55 7.34
C ASP A 61 -13.33 -0.67 5.82
N LEU A 62 -12.27 -1.19 5.22
CA LEU A 62 -12.18 -1.42 3.78
C LEU A 62 -12.98 -2.63 3.28
N ASN A 63 -13.59 -3.39 4.18
CA ASN A 63 -14.50 -4.47 3.81
C ASN A 63 -15.88 -3.95 3.37
N ASP A 64 -16.31 -2.79 3.88
CA ASP A 64 -17.51 -2.07 3.40
C ASP A 64 -17.11 -1.04 2.34
N LEU A 65 -17.02 -1.48 1.07
CA LEU A 65 -16.50 -0.68 -0.03
C LEU A 65 -17.31 0.60 -0.28
N ALA A 66 -18.64 0.52 -0.22
CA ALA A 66 -19.51 1.67 -0.49
C ALA A 66 -19.35 2.75 0.59
N LYS A 67 -19.31 2.33 1.85
CA LYS A 67 -19.08 3.22 2.98
C LYS A 67 -17.68 3.81 2.95
N ALA A 68 -16.66 2.99 2.64
CA ALA A 68 -15.27 3.45 2.53
C ALA A 68 -15.09 4.48 1.41
N GLU A 69 -15.66 4.23 0.21
CA GLU A 69 -15.64 5.18 -0.91
C GLU A 69 -16.30 6.51 -0.55
N GLY A 70 -17.50 6.46 0.06
CA GLY A 70 -18.23 7.66 0.50
C GLY A 70 -17.44 8.46 1.53
N ALA A 71 -17.00 7.80 2.60
CA ALA A 71 -16.25 8.44 3.68
C ALA A 71 -14.93 9.07 3.21
N VAL A 72 -14.20 8.41 2.29
CA VAL A 72 -12.97 8.98 1.72
C VAL A 72 -13.26 10.13 0.76
N ARG A 73 -14.39 10.11 0.06
CA ARG A 73 -14.82 11.26 -0.78
C ARG A 73 -15.13 12.48 0.08
N ASP A 74 -15.85 12.30 1.18
CA ASP A 74 -16.16 13.38 2.13
C ASP A 74 -14.87 13.93 2.76
N LEU A 75 -13.99 13.05 3.22
CA LEU A 75 -12.68 13.43 3.73
C LEU A 75 -11.82 14.18 2.69
N ALA A 76 -11.85 13.75 1.43
CA ALA A 76 -11.16 14.45 0.35
C ALA A 76 -11.67 15.90 0.19
N ALA A 77 -12.98 16.11 0.29
CA ALA A 77 -13.55 17.45 0.26
C ALA A 77 -13.08 18.32 1.45
N GLU A 78 -13.00 17.74 2.65
CA GLU A 78 -12.54 18.46 3.86
C GLU A 78 -11.07 18.87 3.79
N VAL A 79 -10.19 18.01 3.24
CA VAL A 79 -8.75 18.29 3.17
C VAL A 79 -8.32 19.06 1.92
N GLY A 80 -9.25 19.36 1.01
CA GLY A 80 -8.97 20.03 -0.27
C GLY A 80 -8.47 19.08 -1.36
N GLY A 81 -8.74 17.79 -1.24
CA GLY A 81 -8.34 16.72 -2.16
C GLY A 81 -6.98 16.10 -1.82
N PHE A 82 -6.81 14.83 -2.17
CA PHE A 82 -5.55 14.13 -2.05
C PHE A 82 -4.70 14.31 -3.31
N ASP A 83 -3.40 14.55 -3.14
CA ASP A 83 -2.39 14.55 -4.21
C ASP A 83 -1.81 13.16 -4.43
N ILE A 84 -1.77 12.36 -3.35
CA ILE A 84 -1.13 11.05 -3.29
C ILE A 84 -2.12 10.06 -2.68
N LEU A 85 -2.29 8.90 -3.33
CA LEU A 85 -3.02 7.75 -2.78
C LEU A 85 -2.09 6.54 -2.73
N ILE A 86 -1.95 5.93 -1.55
CA ILE A 86 -1.16 4.72 -1.37
C ILE A 86 -2.06 3.59 -0.89
N ASN A 87 -2.35 2.64 -1.78
CA ASN A 87 -3.14 1.45 -1.52
C ASN A 87 -2.24 0.34 -0.94
N ASN A 88 -1.88 0.49 0.35
CA ASN A 88 -0.98 -0.41 1.06
C ASN A 88 -1.72 -1.44 1.93
N ALA A 89 -2.94 -1.18 2.37
CA ALA A 89 -3.71 -2.12 3.20
C ALA A 89 -3.81 -3.50 2.55
N ALA A 90 -3.67 -4.55 3.35
CA ALA A 90 -3.83 -5.92 2.90
C ALA A 90 -4.30 -6.84 4.03
N LEU A 91 -5.23 -7.72 3.68
CA LEU A 91 -5.60 -8.90 4.46
C LEU A 91 -4.79 -10.08 3.93
N ILE A 92 -4.07 -10.78 4.82
CA ILE A 92 -3.21 -11.90 4.48
C ILE A 92 -3.60 -13.09 5.35
N ILE A 93 -4.04 -14.17 4.72
CA ILE A 93 -4.29 -15.47 5.36
C ILE A 93 -3.40 -16.49 4.64
N ASN A 94 -2.71 -17.32 5.42
CA ASN A 94 -1.87 -18.39 4.91
C ASN A 94 -2.38 -19.75 5.43
N LYS A 95 -2.84 -20.60 4.52
CA LYS A 95 -3.24 -21.98 4.78
C LYS A 95 -3.37 -22.77 3.46
N PRO A 96 -3.49 -24.12 3.48
CA PRO A 96 -3.75 -24.92 2.29
C PRO A 96 -4.98 -24.42 1.51
N HIS A 97 -4.96 -24.54 0.18
CA HIS A 97 -6.03 -23.97 -0.65
C HIS A 97 -7.41 -24.57 -0.38
N GLU A 98 -7.46 -25.86 -0.06
CA GLU A 98 -8.67 -26.60 0.26
C GLU A 98 -9.34 -26.16 1.57
N ASP A 99 -8.59 -25.53 2.45
CA ASP A 99 -9.08 -25.05 3.75
C ASP A 99 -9.67 -23.64 3.70
N PHE A 100 -9.52 -22.93 2.56
CA PHE A 100 -10.13 -21.61 2.39
C PHE A 100 -11.63 -21.71 2.18
N THR A 101 -12.39 -20.93 2.93
CA THR A 101 -13.79 -20.66 2.60
C THR A 101 -13.90 -19.66 1.47
N LEU A 102 -15.02 -19.66 0.74
CA LEU A 102 -15.27 -18.64 -0.29
C LEU A 102 -15.30 -17.23 0.31
N THR A 103 -15.83 -17.07 1.52
CA THR A 103 -15.84 -15.79 2.23
C THR A 103 -14.43 -15.27 2.46
N GLU A 104 -13.52 -16.09 2.95
CA GLU A 104 -12.12 -15.68 3.15
C GLU A 104 -11.41 -15.35 1.84
N TYR A 105 -11.75 -16.04 0.75
CA TYR A 105 -11.27 -15.69 -0.59
C TYR A 105 -11.78 -14.31 -1.01
N GLU A 106 -13.10 -14.10 -0.93
CA GLU A 106 -13.75 -12.85 -1.33
C GLU A 106 -13.30 -11.67 -0.48
N ASP A 107 -13.13 -11.85 0.83
CA ASP A 107 -12.64 -10.80 1.73
C ASP A 107 -11.21 -10.35 1.37
N GLN A 108 -10.33 -11.28 0.99
CA GLN A 108 -8.99 -10.90 0.54
C GLN A 108 -9.03 -10.15 -0.79
N ILE A 109 -9.86 -10.55 -1.75
CA ILE A 109 -10.07 -9.78 -2.99
C ILE A 109 -10.66 -8.40 -2.67
N ARG A 110 -11.65 -8.34 -1.80
CA ARG A 110 -12.35 -7.12 -1.40
C ARG A 110 -11.41 -6.11 -0.78
N VAL A 111 -10.68 -6.49 0.26
CA VAL A 111 -9.78 -5.59 0.99
C VAL A 111 -8.55 -5.25 0.18
N ASN A 112 -7.94 -6.22 -0.53
CA ASN A 112 -6.64 -6.03 -1.16
C ASN A 112 -6.69 -5.38 -2.55
N SER A 113 -7.81 -5.51 -3.28
CA SER A 113 -7.92 -4.97 -4.64
C SER A 113 -9.18 -4.15 -4.90
N SER A 114 -10.37 -4.62 -4.49
CA SER A 114 -11.60 -3.86 -4.73
C SER A 114 -11.60 -2.54 -3.98
N ALA A 115 -11.07 -2.50 -2.75
CA ALA A 115 -10.92 -1.26 -1.99
C ALA A 115 -10.00 -0.27 -2.70
N ALA A 116 -8.88 -0.71 -3.27
CA ALA A 116 -7.98 0.15 -4.04
C ALA A 116 -8.70 0.82 -5.23
N PHE A 117 -9.57 0.08 -5.92
CA PHE A 117 -10.40 0.64 -6.99
C PHE A 117 -11.39 1.68 -6.45
N ALA A 118 -12.13 1.37 -5.37
CA ALA A 118 -13.09 2.28 -4.76
C ALA A 118 -12.42 3.59 -4.28
N LEU A 119 -11.28 3.49 -3.61
CA LEU A 119 -10.54 4.66 -3.13
C LEU A 119 -9.90 5.47 -4.27
N THR A 120 -9.46 4.83 -5.34
CA THR A 120 -9.02 5.54 -6.55
C THR A 120 -10.16 6.37 -7.13
N ARG A 121 -11.38 5.84 -7.20
CA ARG A 121 -12.57 6.60 -7.63
C ARG A 121 -12.85 7.80 -6.71
N ALA A 122 -12.74 7.61 -5.39
CA ALA A 122 -12.96 8.68 -4.43
C ALA A 122 -11.94 9.82 -4.55
N CYS A 123 -10.67 9.50 -4.85
CA CYS A 123 -9.58 10.48 -4.90
C CYS A 123 -9.35 11.11 -6.27
N SER A 124 -9.60 10.37 -7.36
CA SER A 124 -9.17 10.77 -8.71
C SER A 124 -9.90 11.99 -9.27
N GLY A 125 -11.10 12.33 -8.79
CA GLY A 125 -11.82 13.52 -9.22
C GLY A 125 -10.99 14.80 -8.99
N ALA A 126 -10.62 15.06 -7.75
CA ALA A 126 -9.81 16.22 -7.39
C ALA A 126 -8.39 16.20 -8.02
N MET A 127 -7.82 15.02 -8.26
CA MET A 127 -6.56 14.86 -8.99
C MET A 127 -6.71 15.30 -10.45
N LYS A 128 -7.80 14.91 -11.12
CA LYS A 128 -8.11 15.31 -12.51
C LYS A 128 -8.29 16.81 -12.63
N ASP A 129 -9.02 17.43 -11.72
CA ASP A 129 -9.29 18.87 -11.71
C ASP A 129 -7.99 19.68 -11.56
N ARG A 130 -6.99 19.16 -10.84
CA ARG A 130 -5.68 19.78 -10.66
C ARG A 130 -4.65 19.42 -11.75
N GLY A 131 -4.93 18.44 -12.60
CA GLY A 131 -3.97 17.91 -13.56
C GLY A 131 -2.77 17.24 -12.90
N TYR A 132 -2.92 16.70 -11.67
CA TYR A 132 -1.85 16.09 -10.89
C TYR A 132 -2.37 15.03 -9.92
N GLY A 133 -1.69 13.91 -9.88
CA GLY A 133 -1.94 12.86 -8.88
C GLY A 133 -0.90 11.74 -8.94
N LYS A 134 -0.63 11.13 -7.79
CA LYS A 134 0.27 9.98 -7.64
C LYS A 134 -0.46 8.85 -6.95
N ILE A 135 -0.60 7.71 -7.62
CA ILE A 135 -1.25 6.52 -7.06
C ILE A 135 -0.25 5.39 -7.01
N ILE A 136 -0.06 4.83 -5.81
CA ILE A 136 0.81 3.68 -5.57
C ILE A 136 -0.03 2.49 -5.11
N ASN A 137 0.07 1.41 -5.83
CA ASN A 137 -0.53 0.12 -5.50
C ASN A 137 0.54 -0.84 -4.97
N PHE A 138 0.14 -1.78 -4.12
CA PHE A 138 1.04 -2.81 -3.62
C PHE A 138 0.70 -4.17 -4.24
N THR A 139 1.60 -4.68 -5.05
CA THR A 139 1.63 -6.07 -5.50
C THR A 139 2.41 -6.92 -4.51
N SER A 140 3.06 -7.99 -4.91
CA SER A 140 3.88 -8.83 -4.04
C SER A 140 4.84 -9.68 -4.86
N ILE A 141 5.99 -10.02 -4.24
CA ILE A 141 6.90 -11.05 -4.76
C ILE A 141 6.22 -12.41 -4.93
N THR A 142 5.16 -12.69 -4.15
CA THR A 142 4.43 -13.97 -4.24
C THR A 142 3.86 -14.25 -5.63
N LEU A 143 3.74 -13.23 -6.49
CA LEU A 143 3.38 -13.37 -7.90
C LEU A 143 4.40 -14.18 -8.72
N ASN A 144 5.59 -14.44 -8.21
CA ASN A 144 6.59 -15.29 -8.86
C ASN A 144 6.27 -16.81 -8.78
N GLY A 145 5.22 -17.20 -8.01
CA GLY A 145 4.76 -18.60 -7.90
C GLY A 145 5.54 -19.49 -6.94
N GLN A 146 6.43 -18.95 -6.12
CA GLN A 146 7.28 -19.74 -5.20
C GLN A 146 6.72 -19.86 -3.77
N TRP A 147 5.45 -19.50 -3.56
CA TRP A 147 4.85 -19.41 -2.24
C TRP A 147 3.60 -20.26 -2.13
N ASN A 148 3.58 -21.15 -1.13
CA ASN A 148 2.42 -22.00 -0.86
C ASN A 148 1.49 -21.36 0.19
N GLY A 149 0.20 -21.69 0.12
CA GLY A 149 -0.79 -21.30 1.11
C GLY A 149 -1.31 -19.85 0.96
N TYR A 150 -1.07 -19.19 -0.16
CA TYR A 150 -1.47 -17.78 -0.38
C TYR A 150 -2.40 -17.60 -1.59
N VAL A 151 -3.18 -18.61 -1.99
CA VAL A 151 -3.95 -18.57 -3.24
C VAL A 151 -4.84 -17.32 -3.36
N PRO A 152 -5.72 -16.98 -2.38
CA PRO A 152 -6.54 -15.76 -2.49
C PRO A 152 -5.71 -14.47 -2.46
N TYR A 153 -4.68 -14.44 -1.63
CA TYR A 153 -3.78 -13.28 -1.54
C TYR A 153 -3.07 -13.03 -2.87
N ILE A 154 -2.49 -14.06 -3.48
CA ILE A 154 -1.79 -13.95 -4.78
C ILE A 154 -2.77 -13.51 -5.88
N ALA A 155 -3.99 -14.06 -5.90
CA ALA A 155 -5.04 -13.63 -6.83
C ALA A 155 -5.35 -12.13 -6.68
N SER A 156 -5.50 -11.65 -5.43
CA SER A 156 -5.72 -10.22 -5.15
C SER A 156 -4.55 -9.34 -5.61
N LYS A 157 -3.31 -9.82 -5.47
CA LYS A 157 -2.11 -9.08 -5.90
C LYS A 157 -1.92 -9.09 -7.42
N GLY A 158 -2.39 -10.13 -8.10
CA GLY A 158 -2.53 -10.15 -9.56
C GLY A 158 -3.53 -9.11 -10.07
N ALA A 159 -4.67 -8.98 -9.38
CA ALA A 159 -5.65 -7.93 -9.68
C ALA A 159 -5.05 -6.52 -9.52
N MET A 160 -4.23 -6.27 -8.49
CA MET A 160 -3.53 -5.00 -8.29
C MET A 160 -2.58 -4.65 -9.44
N LEU A 161 -1.90 -5.65 -10.02
CA LEU A 161 -1.06 -5.45 -11.21
C LEU A 161 -1.90 -5.02 -12.43
N GLY A 162 -3.03 -5.67 -12.66
CA GLY A 162 -3.99 -5.31 -13.71
C GLY A 162 -4.55 -3.89 -13.52
N LEU A 163 -5.01 -3.57 -12.31
CA LEU A 163 -5.50 -2.23 -11.95
C LEU A 163 -4.45 -1.15 -12.20
N THR A 164 -3.20 -1.39 -11.81
CA THR A 164 -2.12 -0.43 -12.01
C THR A 164 -1.95 -0.07 -13.50
N LYS A 165 -1.91 -1.06 -14.36
CA LYS A 165 -1.73 -0.84 -15.81
C LYS A 165 -2.92 -0.15 -16.46
N SER A 166 -4.14 -0.58 -16.11
CA SER A 166 -5.37 -0.03 -16.67
C SER A 166 -5.59 1.41 -16.21
N LEU A 167 -5.48 1.68 -14.90
CA LEU A 167 -5.65 3.02 -14.35
C LEU A 167 -4.56 3.99 -14.83
N ALA A 168 -3.32 3.53 -15.00
CA ALA A 168 -2.26 4.36 -15.58
C ALA A 168 -2.62 4.84 -16.99
N ARG A 169 -3.26 3.97 -17.80
CA ARG A 169 -3.73 4.33 -19.15
C ARG A 169 -4.88 5.33 -19.11
N GLU A 170 -5.86 5.12 -18.24
CA GLU A 170 -7.06 5.96 -18.15
C GLU A 170 -6.79 7.32 -17.50
N LEU A 171 -5.95 7.36 -16.47
CA LEU A 171 -5.70 8.57 -15.69
C LEU A 171 -4.52 9.39 -16.21
N GLY A 172 -3.63 8.79 -17.01
CA GLY A 172 -2.46 9.47 -17.59
C GLY A 172 -2.76 10.77 -18.34
N PRO A 173 -3.81 10.84 -19.21
CA PRO A 173 -4.20 12.08 -19.87
C PRO A 173 -4.55 13.24 -18.93
N HIS A 174 -4.78 12.94 -17.66
CA HIS A 174 -5.07 13.93 -16.61
C HIS A 174 -3.86 14.27 -15.74
N GLY A 175 -2.64 13.91 -16.15
CA GLY A 175 -1.43 14.17 -15.37
C GLY A 175 -1.29 13.30 -14.10
N ILE A 176 -2.00 12.17 -14.04
CA ILE A 176 -1.97 11.25 -12.89
C ILE A 176 -1.12 10.04 -13.23
N THR A 177 -0.12 9.75 -12.40
CA THR A 177 0.68 8.52 -12.54
C THR A 177 0.15 7.43 -11.63
N VAL A 178 0.13 6.19 -12.10
CA VAL A 178 -0.26 5.01 -11.31
C VAL A 178 0.83 3.96 -11.44
N ASN A 179 1.48 3.63 -10.32
CA ASN A 179 2.54 2.63 -10.29
C ASN A 179 2.30 1.60 -9.19
N ALA A 180 2.96 0.48 -9.29
CA ALA A 180 2.95 -0.54 -8.26
C ALA A 180 4.34 -0.77 -7.67
N VAL A 181 4.36 -1.11 -6.39
CA VAL A 181 5.53 -1.62 -5.67
C VAL A 181 5.29 -3.09 -5.36
N SER A 182 6.29 -3.93 -5.63
CA SER A 182 6.30 -5.37 -5.34
C SER A 182 7.37 -5.67 -4.30
N PRO A 183 7.02 -5.61 -3.00
CA PRO A 183 7.98 -5.95 -1.95
C PRO A 183 8.35 -7.43 -1.98
N GLY A 184 9.61 -7.71 -1.65
CA GLY A 184 10.08 -9.04 -1.30
C GLY A 184 9.65 -9.47 0.10
N ALA A 185 10.44 -10.34 0.72
CA ALA A 185 10.25 -10.75 2.09
C ALA A 185 10.73 -9.64 3.05
N ILE A 186 9.81 -8.85 3.57
CA ILE A 186 10.07 -7.70 4.44
C ILE A 186 10.07 -8.15 5.90
N VAL A 187 11.03 -7.68 6.69
CA VAL A 187 10.99 -7.85 8.15
C VAL A 187 9.74 -7.15 8.70
N SER A 188 8.78 -7.92 9.21
CA SER A 188 7.48 -7.39 9.62
C SER A 188 6.82 -8.18 10.74
N GLU A 189 5.88 -7.56 11.45
CA GLU A 189 5.04 -8.23 12.44
C GLU A 189 4.19 -9.36 11.82
N ALA A 190 3.80 -9.22 10.55
CA ALA A 190 3.08 -10.27 9.83
C ALA A 190 3.96 -11.50 9.60
N GLU A 191 5.22 -11.30 9.21
CA GLU A 191 6.22 -12.34 9.06
C GLU A 191 6.45 -13.07 10.39
N GLN A 192 6.65 -12.32 11.47
CA GLN A 192 6.83 -12.90 12.81
C GLN A 192 5.64 -13.76 13.24
N ARG A 193 4.41 -13.35 12.92
CA ARG A 193 3.21 -14.14 13.23
C ARG A 193 3.11 -15.43 12.40
N VAL A 194 3.48 -15.38 11.12
CA VAL A 194 3.37 -16.52 10.20
C VAL A 194 4.46 -17.56 10.50
N PHE A 195 5.68 -17.13 10.77
CA PHE A 195 6.84 -18.03 10.88
C PHE A 195 7.26 -18.32 12.32
N ALA A 196 6.83 -17.49 13.30
CA ALA A 196 7.01 -17.71 14.74
C ALA A 196 8.32 -18.47 15.10
N ASP A 197 8.20 -19.74 15.51
CA ASP A 197 9.32 -20.57 15.95
C ASP A 197 10.30 -20.97 14.84
N ARG A 198 9.94 -20.75 13.57
CA ARG A 198 10.78 -21.03 12.39
C ARG A 198 11.36 -19.78 11.74
N LEU A 199 11.39 -18.68 12.48
CA LEU A 199 11.81 -17.38 11.91
C LEU A 199 13.25 -17.41 11.39
N GLN A 200 14.17 -18.12 12.08
CA GLN A 200 15.57 -18.24 11.62
C GLN A 200 15.66 -19.07 10.33
N GLU A 201 14.97 -20.20 10.26
CA GLU A 201 14.90 -21.03 9.04
C GLU A 201 14.34 -20.24 7.86
N TYR A 202 13.30 -19.45 8.10
CA TYR A 202 12.73 -18.57 7.08
C TYR A 202 13.71 -17.47 6.66
N ASN A 203 14.43 -16.87 7.58
CA ASN A 203 15.47 -15.88 7.27
C ASN A 203 16.56 -16.45 6.35
N ASP A 204 17.06 -17.64 6.70
CA ASP A 204 18.09 -18.32 5.92
C ASP A 204 17.58 -18.67 4.51
N TRP A 205 16.33 -19.15 4.43
CA TRP A 205 15.66 -19.43 3.17
C TRP A 205 15.49 -18.20 2.28
N VAL A 206 15.13 -17.04 2.86
CA VAL A 206 15.02 -15.76 2.15
C VAL A 206 16.39 -15.32 1.62
N LEU A 207 17.41 -15.31 2.48
CA LEU A 207 18.75 -14.87 2.13
C LEU A 207 19.44 -15.78 1.10
N ASP A 208 19.11 -17.07 1.09
CA ASP A 208 19.59 -17.99 0.06
C ASP A 208 19.11 -17.58 -1.35
N ARG A 209 17.86 -17.16 -1.47
CA ARG A 209 17.21 -16.81 -2.73
C ARG A 209 17.49 -15.39 -3.23
N GLN A 210 17.77 -14.48 -2.33
CA GLN A 210 18.11 -13.10 -2.72
C GLN A 210 19.56 -13.01 -3.24
N CYS A 211 19.79 -12.16 -4.25
CA CYS A 211 21.16 -11.79 -4.64
C CYS A 211 21.83 -10.98 -3.52
N LEU A 212 21.13 -10.01 -2.96
CA LEU A 212 21.60 -9.20 -1.84
C LEU A 212 21.40 -9.97 -0.53
N LYS A 213 22.48 -10.29 0.18
CA LYS A 213 22.45 -11.09 1.42
C LYS A 213 22.12 -10.22 2.65
N LYS A 214 21.08 -9.42 2.53
CA LYS A 214 20.56 -8.53 3.57
C LYS A 214 19.01 -8.57 3.55
N ARG A 215 18.39 -8.65 4.73
CA ARG A 215 16.94 -8.59 4.84
C ARG A 215 16.42 -7.18 4.51
N ILE A 216 15.36 -7.14 3.72
CA ILE A 216 14.71 -5.88 3.32
C ILE A 216 13.98 -5.30 4.51
N GLN A 217 14.20 -4.01 4.78
CA GLN A 217 13.54 -3.28 5.85
C GLN A 217 12.32 -2.49 5.34
N PRO A 218 11.33 -2.18 6.18
CA PRO A 218 10.21 -1.32 5.81
C PRO A 218 10.63 0.03 5.23
N GLU A 219 11.76 0.57 5.69
CA GLU A 219 12.34 1.83 5.24
C GLU A 219 12.81 1.77 3.79
N ASP A 220 13.38 0.63 3.35
CA ASP A 220 13.78 0.43 1.96
C ASP A 220 12.56 0.58 1.01
N VAL A 221 11.39 0.05 1.44
CA VAL A 221 10.13 0.19 0.69
C VAL A 221 9.62 1.63 0.72
N ALA A 222 9.71 2.30 1.87
CA ALA A 222 9.26 3.67 2.03
C ALA A 222 10.07 4.64 1.15
N ASP A 223 11.37 4.40 0.97
CA ASP A 223 12.23 5.19 0.08
C ASP A 223 11.83 5.04 -1.39
N LEU A 224 11.50 3.83 -1.85
CA LEU A 224 10.99 3.61 -3.20
C LEU A 224 9.62 4.29 -3.40
N VAL A 225 8.72 4.16 -2.43
CA VAL A 225 7.41 4.84 -2.48
C VAL A 225 7.60 6.35 -2.55
N HIS A 226 8.46 6.93 -1.72
CA HIS A 226 8.79 8.35 -1.75
C HIS A 226 9.29 8.78 -3.14
N PHE A 227 10.23 8.05 -3.74
CA PHE A 227 10.70 8.32 -5.11
C PHE A 227 9.53 8.34 -6.09
N LEU A 228 8.66 7.32 -6.06
CA LEU A 228 7.54 7.18 -7.00
C LEU A 228 6.43 8.24 -6.83
N VAL A 229 6.32 8.88 -5.67
CA VAL A 229 5.36 9.98 -5.46
C VAL A 229 6.00 11.37 -5.56
N SER A 230 7.32 11.45 -5.72
CA SER A 230 8.05 12.70 -5.92
C SER A 230 8.02 13.17 -7.37
N PRO A 231 8.36 14.44 -7.66
CA PRO A 231 8.51 14.94 -9.04
C PRO A 231 9.56 14.19 -9.87
N ALA A 232 10.54 13.54 -9.25
CA ALA A 232 11.57 12.77 -9.94
C ALA A 232 11.01 11.58 -10.75
N SER A 233 9.76 11.18 -10.50
CA SER A 233 9.08 10.07 -11.18
C SER A 233 7.92 10.50 -12.09
N ASP A 234 7.82 11.77 -12.49
CA ASP A 234 6.66 12.29 -13.23
C ASP A 234 6.42 11.59 -14.59
N MET A 235 7.47 11.05 -15.20
CA MET A 235 7.36 10.29 -16.46
C MET A 235 7.28 8.78 -16.26
N ILE A 236 7.04 8.32 -15.02
CA ILE A 236 6.92 6.90 -14.68
C ILE A 236 5.47 6.57 -14.36
N SER A 237 4.82 5.74 -15.20
CA SER A 237 3.45 5.28 -14.98
C SER A 237 3.23 3.88 -15.55
N GLY A 238 2.33 3.11 -14.93
CA GLY A 238 1.99 1.74 -15.34
C GLY A 238 3.06 0.69 -15.00
N GLN A 239 4.05 1.03 -14.17
CA GLN A 239 5.16 0.14 -13.84
C GLN A 239 4.91 -0.62 -12.53
N ASN A 240 5.54 -1.79 -12.42
CA ASN A 240 5.58 -2.59 -11.19
C ASN A 240 7.05 -2.75 -10.75
N TYR A 241 7.45 -1.97 -9.77
CA TYR A 241 8.81 -1.96 -9.28
C TYR A 241 9.01 -2.98 -8.18
N LYS A 242 9.92 -3.90 -8.40
CA LYS A 242 10.33 -4.86 -7.37
C LYS A 242 11.34 -4.23 -6.43
N ILE A 243 11.16 -4.51 -5.15
CA ILE A 243 12.13 -4.26 -4.09
C ILE A 243 12.28 -5.56 -3.31
N ASP A 244 13.04 -6.48 -3.89
CA ASP A 244 13.10 -7.89 -3.49
C ASP A 244 14.53 -8.40 -3.27
N GLY A 245 15.53 -7.51 -3.33
CA GLY A 245 16.93 -7.87 -3.14
C GLY A 245 17.50 -8.72 -4.29
N GLY A 246 16.85 -8.74 -5.46
CA GLY A 246 17.27 -9.55 -6.61
C GLY A 246 16.85 -11.01 -6.48
N TRP A 247 15.61 -11.24 -6.11
CA TRP A 247 14.98 -12.56 -6.00
C TRP A 247 14.74 -13.21 -7.35
#